data_725811d48e677cc8c2ef0fe6236bcde0
#
_entry.id   725811d48e677cc8c2ef0fe6236bcde0
#
_cell.length_a   1.000
_cell.length_b   1.000
_cell.length_c   1.000
_cell.angle_alpha   90.00
_cell.angle_beta   90.00
_cell.angle_gamma   90.00
#
_symmetry.space_group_name_H-M   'P 1'
#
loop_
_entity.id
_entity.type
_entity.pdbx_description
1 polymer ?
#
loop_
_entity_poly.entity_id
_entity_poly.type
_entity_poly.pdbx_seq_one_letter_code
_entity_poly.pdbx_strand_id
1 'polypeptide(L)'
;MIDRETVDRIYAAANIVDIIGEYVTLKRKGVNYQACCPFHNEKTPSFVVSPSKGVYKCFGCGKGGNAVTFLMEHENITYPEALKMVAKRYGIEVKEKEMSEEEVRRNDDRESMFALNGWAADYFSNYLHHETEGMSVGMTYFRQKRGMTDATIKKFGLGFCPARGDRMSKDALAAGYKKEFLVSTGLSLERESDGSLYDRFRDRVIFPVHNISGRIVAFGGRTLRTDKTVAKYQNSPESEIYSKKRELYGLYFAKKAIQQLDFAIMVEGYTDV
;
A
#
# COMPACT_ATOMS: atom_id res chain seq x y z
N MET A 1 -20.33 2.32 -3.72
CA MET A 1 -19.91 2.94 -2.41
C MET A 1 -21.15 3.15 -1.58
N ILE A 2 -21.15 2.80 -0.27
CA ILE A 2 -22.31 3.02 0.60
C ILE A 2 -22.53 4.54 0.72
N ASP A 3 -23.78 5.00 0.55
CA ASP A 3 -24.10 6.42 0.64
C ASP A 3 -23.94 6.94 2.09
N ARG A 4 -23.72 8.26 2.21
CA ARG A 4 -23.40 8.89 3.49
C ARG A 4 -24.54 8.77 4.51
N GLU A 5 -25.79 8.88 4.07
CA GLU A 5 -26.95 8.77 4.93
C GLU A 5 -27.06 7.35 5.55
N THR A 6 -26.84 6.32 4.73
CA THR A 6 -26.77 4.94 5.21
C THR A 6 -25.61 4.74 6.19
N VAL A 7 -24.43 5.31 5.93
CA VAL A 7 -23.29 5.25 6.86
C VAL A 7 -23.65 5.90 8.20
N ASP A 8 -24.24 7.09 8.19
CA ASP A 8 -24.64 7.80 9.40
C ASP A 8 -25.70 7.01 10.20
N ARG A 9 -26.66 6.38 9.53
CA ARG A 9 -27.65 5.47 10.14
C ARG A 9 -26.99 4.23 10.78
N ILE A 10 -26.01 3.65 10.13
CA ILE A 10 -25.25 2.51 10.66
C ILE A 10 -24.52 2.91 11.95
N TYR A 11 -23.83 4.05 11.94
CA TYR A 11 -23.13 4.53 13.14
C TYR A 11 -24.09 4.88 14.28
N ALA A 12 -25.24 5.47 13.98
CA ALA A 12 -26.25 5.81 14.99
C ALA A 12 -26.88 4.56 15.63
N ALA A 13 -27.02 3.48 14.88
CA ALA A 13 -27.60 2.22 15.37
C ALA A 13 -26.57 1.31 16.07
N ALA A 14 -25.29 1.46 15.78
CA ALA A 14 -24.22 0.58 16.25
C ALA A 14 -24.01 0.69 17.77
N ASN A 15 -24.57 -0.24 18.54
CA ASN A 15 -24.26 -0.36 19.96
C ASN A 15 -22.92 -1.09 20.15
N ILE A 16 -21.92 -0.36 20.60
CA ILE A 16 -20.57 -0.89 20.76
C ILE A 16 -20.46 -2.03 21.77
N VAL A 17 -21.28 -2.03 22.81
CA VAL A 17 -21.29 -3.08 23.85
C VAL A 17 -21.84 -4.37 23.28
N ASP A 18 -22.93 -4.28 22.51
CA ASP A 18 -23.56 -5.44 21.88
C ASP A 18 -22.65 -6.07 20.83
N ILE A 19 -21.99 -5.24 20.00
CA ILE A 19 -21.09 -5.71 18.96
C ILE A 19 -19.86 -6.37 19.58
N ILE A 20 -19.17 -5.70 20.50
CA ILE A 20 -17.96 -6.26 21.12
C ILE A 20 -18.27 -7.42 22.03
N GLY A 21 -19.45 -7.43 22.67
CA GLY A 21 -19.90 -8.49 23.57
C GLY A 21 -20.06 -9.87 22.91
N GLU A 22 -20.16 -9.93 21.57
CA GLU A 22 -20.16 -11.21 20.83
C GLU A 22 -18.78 -11.88 20.78
N TYR A 23 -17.73 -11.08 20.90
CA TYR A 23 -16.34 -11.54 20.75
C TYR A 23 -15.63 -11.70 22.08
N VAL A 24 -15.97 -10.86 23.06
CA VAL A 24 -15.32 -10.88 24.38
C VAL A 24 -16.33 -10.76 25.51
N THR A 25 -16.10 -11.46 26.62
CA THR A 25 -16.93 -11.35 27.80
C THR A 25 -16.70 -10.01 28.50
N LEU A 26 -17.61 -9.07 28.30
CA LEU A 26 -17.56 -7.74 28.89
C LEU A 26 -18.10 -7.78 30.33
N LYS A 27 -17.30 -7.29 31.28
CA LYS A 27 -17.72 -7.11 32.69
C LYS A 27 -17.96 -5.62 32.96
N ARG A 28 -19.11 -5.29 33.52
CA ARG A 28 -19.44 -3.89 33.87
C ARG A 28 -18.53 -3.37 34.98
N LYS A 29 -17.96 -2.17 34.79
CA LYS A 29 -17.13 -1.48 35.77
C LYS A 29 -17.53 0.01 35.82
N GLY A 30 -18.46 0.33 36.72
CA GLY A 30 -19.08 1.66 36.77
C GLY A 30 -19.93 1.94 35.53
N VAL A 31 -19.61 3.01 34.82
CA VAL A 31 -20.29 3.44 33.57
C VAL A 31 -19.74 2.78 32.32
N ASN A 32 -18.61 2.09 32.43
CA ASN A 32 -17.92 1.41 31.32
C ASN A 32 -17.96 -0.10 31.49
N TYR A 33 -17.48 -0.80 30.46
CA TYR A 33 -17.21 -2.25 30.48
C TYR A 33 -15.73 -2.52 30.34
N GLN A 34 -15.26 -3.63 30.91
CA GLN A 34 -13.86 -4.06 30.87
C GLN A 34 -13.77 -5.54 30.54
N ALA A 35 -12.74 -5.91 29.75
CA ALA A 35 -12.40 -7.28 29.40
C ALA A 35 -10.89 -7.45 29.19
N CYS A 36 -10.42 -8.69 29.05
CA CYS A 36 -9.13 -8.95 28.45
C CYS A 36 -9.19 -8.62 26.96
N CYS A 37 -8.09 -8.05 26.41
CA CYS A 37 -8.05 -7.56 25.06
C CYS A 37 -8.04 -8.72 24.03
N PRO A 38 -8.87 -8.67 22.99
CA PRO A 38 -8.86 -9.68 21.94
C PRO A 38 -7.68 -9.55 20.97
N PHE A 39 -6.94 -8.43 21.02
CA PHE A 39 -5.87 -8.13 20.08
C PHE A 39 -4.47 -8.46 20.58
N HIS A 40 -4.31 -8.78 21.88
CA HIS A 40 -3.04 -9.23 22.47
C HIS A 40 -3.30 -10.09 23.69
N ASN A 41 -2.32 -10.91 24.05
CA ASN A 41 -2.44 -11.80 25.22
C ASN A 41 -2.18 -11.01 26.51
N GLU A 42 -3.15 -11.05 27.44
CA GLU A 42 -3.01 -10.47 28.79
C GLU A 42 -3.78 -11.28 29.81
N LYS A 43 -3.32 -11.24 31.06
CA LYS A 43 -4.00 -11.89 32.20
C LYS A 43 -4.87 -10.91 33.00
N THR A 44 -4.55 -9.62 32.92
CA THR A 44 -5.26 -8.55 33.62
C THR A 44 -6.04 -7.73 32.63
N PRO A 45 -7.36 -7.54 32.81
CA PRO A 45 -8.19 -6.80 31.88
C PRO A 45 -7.71 -5.36 31.68
N SER A 46 -7.34 -4.98 30.47
CA SER A 46 -6.95 -3.63 30.08
C SER A 46 -7.79 -3.01 28.96
N PHE A 47 -8.71 -3.82 28.41
CA PHE A 47 -9.61 -3.39 27.34
C PHE A 47 -10.88 -2.77 27.93
N VAL A 48 -11.10 -1.49 27.67
CA VAL A 48 -12.22 -0.71 28.20
C VAL A 48 -13.14 -0.30 27.07
N VAL A 49 -14.44 -0.52 27.25
CA VAL A 49 -15.51 -0.07 26.34
C VAL A 49 -16.35 0.98 27.02
N SER A 50 -16.51 2.15 26.39
CA SER A 50 -17.33 3.25 26.88
C SER A 50 -18.60 3.39 26.05
N PRO A 51 -19.76 2.95 26.55
CA PRO A 51 -21.03 3.02 25.83
C PRO A 51 -21.41 4.46 25.50
N SER A 52 -21.25 5.39 26.46
CA SER A 52 -21.63 6.79 26.30
C SER A 52 -20.84 7.54 25.23
N LYS A 53 -19.59 7.08 24.97
CA LYS A 53 -18.74 7.64 23.93
C LYS A 53 -18.76 6.84 22.63
N GLY A 54 -19.34 5.63 22.62
CA GLY A 54 -19.32 4.73 21.47
C GLY A 54 -17.93 4.25 21.06
N VAL A 55 -16.97 4.18 22.02
CA VAL A 55 -15.56 3.85 21.71
C VAL A 55 -15.03 2.77 22.65
N TYR A 56 -14.02 2.07 22.18
CA TYR A 56 -13.17 1.20 23.02
C TYR A 56 -11.72 1.71 23.05
N LYS A 57 -10.99 1.35 24.09
CA LYS A 57 -9.55 1.57 24.21
C LYS A 57 -8.93 0.44 25.03
N CYS A 58 -7.87 -0.16 24.48
CA CYS A 58 -7.00 -1.04 25.23
C CYS A 58 -5.81 -0.24 25.80
N PHE A 59 -5.62 -0.26 27.09
CA PHE A 59 -4.50 0.42 27.76
C PHE A 59 -3.21 -0.43 27.78
N GLY A 60 -3.29 -1.72 27.37
CA GLY A 60 -2.15 -2.60 27.20
C GLY A 60 -1.46 -2.44 25.86
N CYS A 61 -2.19 -2.58 24.75
CA CYS A 61 -1.62 -2.51 23.41
C CYS A 61 -1.90 -1.19 22.66
N GLY A 62 -2.61 -0.25 23.27
CA GLY A 62 -2.90 1.05 22.68
C GLY A 62 -4.00 1.06 21.60
N LYS A 63 -4.52 -0.09 21.14
CA LYS A 63 -5.61 -0.16 20.16
C LYS A 63 -6.88 0.49 20.68
N GLY A 64 -7.61 1.19 19.80
CA GLY A 64 -8.84 1.86 20.15
C GLY A 64 -9.59 2.35 18.93
N GLY A 65 -10.89 2.56 19.07
CA GLY A 65 -11.76 2.99 17.99
C GLY A 65 -13.24 2.85 18.33
N ASN A 66 -14.09 2.84 17.30
CA ASN A 66 -15.52 2.59 17.42
C ASN A 66 -15.87 1.12 17.07
N ALA A 67 -17.16 0.79 17.04
CA ALA A 67 -17.65 -0.55 16.73
C ALA A 67 -17.21 -1.04 15.33
N VAL A 68 -17.23 -0.17 14.32
CA VAL A 68 -16.81 -0.50 12.96
C VAL A 68 -15.30 -0.76 12.91
N THR A 69 -14.49 0.09 13.56
CA THR A 69 -13.05 -0.11 13.67
C THR A 69 -12.71 -1.43 14.38
N PHE A 70 -13.47 -1.78 15.42
CA PHE A 70 -13.30 -3.04 16.13
C PHE A 70 -13.49 -4.23 15.18
N LEU A 71 -14.57 -4.25 14.40
CA LEU A 71 -14.86 -5.32 13.44
C LEU A 71 -13.79 -5.41 12.35
N MET A 72 -13.35 -4.27 11.81
CA MET A 72 -12.27 -4.24 10.82
C MET A 72 -10.99 -4.90 11.33
N GLU A 73 -10.62 -4.60 12.56
CA GLU A 73 -9.38 -5.13 13.16
C GLU A 73 -9.50 -6.57 13.65
N HIS A 74 -10.68 -6.94 14.18
CA HIS A 74 -10.93 -8.27 14.74
C HIS A 74 -11.14 -9.32 13.65
N GLU A 75 -11.99 -9.02 12.68
CA GLU A 75 -12.34 -9.90 11.56
C GLU A 75 -11.38 -9.77 10.37
N ASN A 76 -10.46 -8.80 10.41
CA ASN A 76 -9.53 -8.49 9.31
C ASN A 76 -10.25 -8.18 7.98
N ILE A 77 -11.35 -7.45 8.08
CA ILE A 77 -12.21 -7.05 6.97
C ILE A 77 -12.06 -5.58 6.62
N THR A 78 -12.48 -5.20 5.41
CA THR A 78 -12.45 -3.82 4.94
C THR A 78 -13.57 -2.98 5.58
N TYR A 79 -13.42 -1.66 5.53
CA TYR A 79 -14.41 -0.72 6.05
C TYR A 79 -15.82 -0.90 5.46
N PRO A 80 -16.00 -1.09 4.11
CA PRO A 80 -17.32 -1.37 3.55
C PRO A 80 -17.92 -2.70 4.05
N GLU A 81 -17.10 -3.72 4.23
CA GLU A 81 -17.56 -5.02 4.75
C GLU A 81 -18.01 -4.91 6.20
N ALA A 82 -17.26 -4.19 7.05
CA ALA A 82 -17.63 -3.93 8.44
C ALA A 82 -18.94 -3.15 8.52
N LEU A 83 -19.14 -2.13 7.67
CA LEU A 83 -20.41 -1.40 7.60
C LEU A 83 -21.57 -2.31 7.20
N LYS A 84 -21.40 -3.17 6.18
CA LYS A 84 -22.42 -4.13 5.75
C LYS A 84 -22.76 -5.12 6.86
N MET A 85 -21.78 -5.55 7.63
CA MET A 85 -21.96 -6.47 8.77
C MET A 85 -22.80 -5.83 9.87
N VAL A 86 -22.50 -4.57 10.24
CA VAL A 86 -23.31 -3.81 11.20
C VAL A 86 -24.71 -3.55 10.66
N ALA A 87 -24.84 -3.12 9.40
CA ALA A 87 -26.12 -2.88 8.76
C ALA A 87 -27.03 -4.13 8.79
N LYS A 88 -26.48 -5.28 8.43
CA LYS A 88 -27.20 -6.57 8.47
C LYS A 88 -27.70 -6.89 9.88
N ARG A 89 -26.86 -6.67 10.89
CA ARG A 89 -27.23 -6.92 12.30
C ARG A 89 -28.40 -6.07 12.77
N TYR A 90 -28.43 -4.80 12.38
CA TYR A 90 -29.47 -3.86 12.81
C TYR A 90 -30.62 -3.68 11.81
N GLY A 91 -30.71 -4.54 10.79
CA GLY A 91 -31.75 -4.51 9.78
C GLY A 91 -31.78 -3.22 8.94
N ILE A 92 -30.59 -2.59 8.76
CA ILE A 92 -30.47 -1.39 7.96
C ILE A 92 -30.23 -1.79 6.51
N GLU A 93 -31.15 -1.37 5.64
CA GLU A 93 -30.97 -1.53 4.19
C GLU A 93 -29.78 -0.68 3.73
N VAL A 94 -28.80 -1.33 3.10
CA VAL A 94 -27.61 -0.66 2.57
C VAL A 94 -27.92 -0.15 1.17
N LYS A 95 -28.10 1.16 1.05
CA LYS A 95 -28.18 1.81 -0.25
C LYS A 95 -26.74 2.04 -0.76
N GLU A 96 -26.39 1.36 -1.81
CA GLU A 96 -25.15 1.62 -2.53
C GLU A 96 -25.44 2.69 -3.58
N LYS A 97 -24.64 3.77 -3.57
CA LYS A 97 -24.66 4.73 -4.66
C LYS A 97 -24.24 3.97 -5.91
N GLU A 98 -25.12 3.89 -6.90
CA GLU A 98 -24.74 3.43 -8.22
C GLU A 98 -23.56 4.30 -8.68
N MET A 99 -22.45 3.65 -8.96
CA MET A 99 -21.29 4.36 -9.52
C MET A 99 -21.65 4.75 -10.95
N SER A 100 -21.36 5.98 -11.35
CA SER A 100 -21.48 6.36 -12.74
C SER A 100 -20.54 5.50 -13.60
N GLU A 101 -20.88 5.33 -14.87
CA GLU A 101 -20.01 4.59 -15.82
C GLU A 101 -18.59 5.17 -15.84
N GLU A 102 -18.46 6.47 -15.65
CA GLU A 102 -17.17 7.16 -15.55
C GLU A 102 -16.40 6.79 -14.27
N GLU A 103 -17.08 6.70 -13.10
CA GLU A 103 -16.47 6.24 -11.84
C GLU A 103 -16.04 4.78 -11.91
N VAL A 104 -16.83 3.91 -12.55
CA VAL A 104 -16.48 2.49 -12.78
C VAL A 104 -15.24 2.41 -13.66
N ARG A 105 -15.26 3.08 -14.83
CA ARG A 105 -14.10 3.12 -15.73
C ARG A 105 -12.84 3.62 -15.07
N ARG A 106 -12.93 4.70 -14.29
CA ARG A 106 -11.78 5.26 -13.58
C ARG A 106 -11.21 4.28 -12.54
N ASN A 107 -12.06 3.52 -11.85
CA ASN A 107 -11.59 2.49 -10.93
C ASN A 107 -10.92 1.34 -11.66
N ASP A 108 -11.45 0.89 -12.80
CA ASP A 108 -10.86 -0.16 -13.64
C ASP A 108 -9.50 0.27 -14.20
N ASP A 109 -9.38 1.52 -14.64
CA ASP A 109 -8.11 2.10 -15.10
C ASP A 109 -7.07 2.13 -13.97
N ARG A 110 -7.46 2.52 -12.76
CA ARG A 110 -6.58 2.49 -11.58
C ARG A 110 -6.13 1.08 -11.22
N GLU A 111 -7.04 0.10 -11.23
CA GLU A 111 -6.68 -1.30 -10.99
C GLU A 111 -5.73 -1.84 -12.05
N SER A 112 -5.93 -1.46 -13.32
CA SER A 112 -5.04 -1.79 -14.42
C SER A 112 -3.64 -1.18 -14.23
N MET A 113 -3.53 0.07 -13.76
CA MET A 113 -2.26 0.70 -13.44
C MET A 113 -1.54 0.00 -12.27
N PHE A 114 -2.28 -0.42 -11.24
CA PHE A 114 -1.70 -1.19 -10.13
C PHE A 114 -1.20 -2.55 -10.57
N ALA A 115 -1.97 -3.26 -11.41
CA ALA A 115 -1.56 -4.55 -11.97
C ALA A 115 -0.29 -4.41 -12.80
N LEU A 116 -0.23 -3.39 -13.65
CA LEU A 116 0.96 -3.08 -14.46
C LEU A 116 2.19 -2.78 -13.58
N ASN A 117 2.03 -1.95 -12.53
CA ASN A 117 3.15 -1.64 -11.62
C ASN A 117 3.62 -2.89 -10.86
N GLY A 118 2.71 -3.77 -10.44
CA GLY A 118 3.06 -5.05 -9.84
C GLY A 118 3.89 -5.91 -10.78
N TRP A 119 3.41 -6.08 -12.01
CA TRP A 119 4.13 -6.81 -13.05
C TRP A 119 5.52 -6.19 -13.34
N ALA A 120 5.60 -4.87 -13.45
CA ALA A 120 6.87 -4.18 -13.70
C ALA A 120 7.88 -4.39 -12.57
N ALA A 121 7.42 -4.40 -11.31
CA ALA A 121 8.29 -4.70 -10.17
C ALA A 121 8.83 -6.13 -10.22
N ASP A 122 7.99 -7.09 -10.52
CA ASP A 122 8.41 -8.49 -10.71
C ASP A 122 9.36 -8.61 -11.89
N TYR A 123 9.11 -7.92 -13.00
CA TYR A 123 9.99 -7.86 -14.17
C TYR A 123 11.39 -7.35 -13.81
N PHE A 124 11.48 -6.21 -13.13
CA PHE A 124 12.76 -5.62 -12.74
C PHE A 124 13.51 -6.48 -11.70
N SER A 125 12.77 -7.09 -10.76
CA SER A 125 13.34 -8.00 -9.77
C SER A 125 13.86 -9.28 -10.43
N ASN A 126 13.10 -9.88 -11.33
CA ASN A 126 13.52 -11.05 -12.09
C ASN A 126 14.74 -10.75 -12.95
N TYR A 127 14.77 -9.57 -13.61
CA TYR A 127 15.92 -9.14 -14.39
C TYR A 127 17.19 -9.01 -13.52
N LEU A 128 17.06 -8.42 -12.32
CA LEU A 128 18.15 -8.30 -11.36
C LEU A 128 18.74 -9.65 -10.95
N HIS A 129 17.87 -10.66 -10.75
CA HIS A 129 18.29 -11.94 -10.16
C HIS A 129 18.70 -13.00 -11.18
N HIS A 130 18.21 -12.91 -12.42
CA HIS A 130 18.36 -14.01 -13.39
C HIS A 130 19.07 -13.62 -14.69
N GLU A 131 19.15 -12.32 -15.02
CA GLU A 131 19.83 -11.87 -16.24
C GLU A 131 21.29 -11.48 -15.94
N THR A 132 22.19 -11.79 -16.89
CA THR A 132 23.62 -11.54 -16.73
C THR A 132 23.94 -10.08 -16.38
N GLU A 133 23.30 -9.12 -17.07
CA GLU A 133 23.48 -7.69 -16.81
C GLU A 133 22.98 -7.31 -15.41
N GLY A 134 21.80 -7.81 -15.01
CA GLY A 134 21.23 -7.60 -13.67
C GLY A 134 22.15 -8.11 -12.57
N MET A 135 22.68 -9.32 -12.71
CA MET A 135 23.57 -9.93 -11.72
C MET A 135 24.94 -9.23 -11.67
N SER A 136 25.55 -8.95 -12.81
CA SER A 136 26.91 -8.38 -12.86
C SER A 136 26.95 -6.90 -12.50
N VAL A 137 25.92 -6.12 -12.84
CA VAL A 137 25.86 -4.68 -12.63
C VAL A 137 24.98 -4.32 -11.43
N GLY A 138 23.71 -4.68 -11.49
CA GLY A 138 22.71 -4.30 -10.47
C GLY A 138 22.98 -4.94 -9.11
N MET A 139 23.16 -6.26 -9.08
CA MET A 139 23.42 -6.99 -7.84
C MET A 139 24.75 -6.61 -7.21
N THR A 140 25.81 -6.41 -8.03
CA THR A 140 27.10 -5.90 -7.58
C THR A 140 26.96 -4.53 -6.91
N TYR A 141 26.14 -3.64 -7.47
CA TYR A 141 25.86 -2.35 -6.85
C TYR A 141 25.20 -2.51 -5.49
N PHE A 142 24.14 -3.28 -5.37
CA PHE A 142 23.45 -3.45 -4.11
C PHE A 142 24.32 -4.12 -3.03
N ARG A 143 24.98 -5.22 -3.36
CA ARG A 143 25.79 -5.99 -2.40
C ARG A 143 27.12 -5.29 -2.07
N GLN A 144 27.91 -4.93 -3.07
CA GLN A 144 29.28 -4.46 -2.85
C GLN A 144 29.37 -2.96 -2.60
N LYS A 145 28.58 -2.14 -3.31
CA LYS A 145 28.63 -0.68 -3.17
C LYS A 145 27.73 -0.15 -2.06
N ARG A 146 26.67 -0.88 -1.72
CA ARG A 146 25.69 -0.48 -0.72
C ARG A 146 25.63 -1.37 0.53
N GLY A 147 26.31 -2.52 0.50
CA GLY A 147 26.34 -3.45 1.64
C GLY A 147 24.99 -4.08 1.97
N MET A 148 24.04 -4.08 1.02
CA MET A 148 22.71 -4.62 1.23
C MET A 148 22.73 -6.14 1.25
N THR A 149 21.99 -6.73 2.20
CA THR A 149 21.78 -8.18 2.27
C THR A 149 20.76 -8.65 1.24
N ASP A 150 20.79 -9.92 0.85
CA ASP A 150 19.81 -10.52 -0.04
C ASP A 150 18.40 -10.44 0.55
N ALA A 151 18.28 -10.56 1.88
CA ALA A 151 17.01 -10.38 2.58
C ALA A 151 16.45 -8.96 2.39
N THR A 152 17.30 -7.93 2.46
CA THR A 152 16.92 -6.53 2.21
C THR A 152 16.51 -6.34 0.75
N ILE A 153 17.33 -6.81 -0.20
CA ILE A 153 17.05 -6.71 -1.64
C ILE A 153 15.69 -7.33 -1.97
N LYS A 154 15.42 -8.54 -1.45
CA LYS A 154 14.15 -9.24 -1.62
C LYS A 154 12.99 -8.53 -0.92
N LYS A 155 13.17 -8.09 0.33
CA LYS A 155 12.13 -7.43 1.12
C LYS A 155 11.61 -6.16 0.44
N PHE A 156 12.51 -5.35 -0.11
CA PHE A 156 12.16 -4.11 -0.79
C PHE A 156 11.80 -4.29 -2.28
N GLY A 157 11.92 -5.51 -2.81
CA GLY A 157 11.63 -5.81 -4.21
C GLY A 157 12.56 -5.06 -5.18
N LEU A 158 13.84 -4.86 -4.77
CA LEU A 158 14.78 -4.11 -5.59
C LEU A 158 14.99 -4.78 -6.93
N GLY A 159 15.22 -3.98 -7.99
CA GLY A 159 15.29 -4.47 -9.34
C GLY A 159 16.36 -3.78 -10.19
N PHE A 160 16.41 -4.18 -11.44
CA PHE A 160 17.26 -3.56 -12.46
C PHE A 160 16.51 -3.44 -13.79
N CYS A 161 16.55 -2.27 -14.41
CA CYS A 161 16.01 -2.04 -15.74
C CYS A 161 17.17 -2.10 -16.76
N PRO A 162 17.08 -2.97 -17.81
CA PRO A 162 18.13 -3.16 -18.77
C PRO A 162 18.52 -1.88 -19.50
N ALA A 163 19.75 -1.84 -20.02
CA ALA A 163 20.24 -0.71 -20.82
C ALA A 163 19.55 -0.63 -22.20
N ARG A 164 19.07 -1.76 -22.74
CA ARG A 164 18.33 -1.79 -24.01
C ARG A 164 17.00 -1.06 -23.87
N GLY A 165 16.85 0.03 -24.61
CA GLY A 165 15.96 1.14 -24.35
C GLY A 165 14.46 0.93 -24.50
N ASP A 166 13.95 -0.26 -24.90
CA ASP A 166 12.53 -0.55 -25.12
C ASP A 166 12.11 -1.98 -24.71
N ARG A 167 12.99 -2.70 -24.03
CA ARG A 167 12.77 -4.12 -23.73
C ARG A 167 11.57 -4.32 -22.79
N MET A 168 11.53 -3.60 -21.67
CA MET A 168 10.44 -3.71 -20.71
C MET A 168 9.12 -3.28 -21.34
N SER A 169 9.09 -2.18 -22.10
CA SER A 169 7.90 -1.70 -22.80
C SER A 169 7.33 -2.75 -23.78
N LYS A 170 8.20 -3.42 -24.55
CA LYS A 170 7.81 -4.48 -25.49
C LYS A 170 7.26 -5.70 -24.77
N ASP A 171 7.94 -6.13 -23.71
CA ASP A 171 7.52 -7.29 -22.93
C ASP A 171 6.18 -7.01 -22.22
N ALA A 172 5.93 -5.79 -21.73
CA ALA A 172 4.66 -5.38 -21.14
C ALA A 172 3.52 -5.41 -22.16
N LEU A 173 3.74 -4.86 -23.37
CA LEU A 173 2.75 -4.92 -24.45
C LEU A 173 2.45 -6.36 -24.87
N ALA A 174 3.47 -7.21 -24.95
CA ALA A 174 3.30 -8.64 -25.26
C ALA A 174 2.55 -9.39 -24.15
N ALA A 175 2.67 -8.95 -22.89
CA ALA A 175 1.90 -9.46 -21.76
C ALA A 175 0.46 -8.92 -21.71
N GLY A 176 0.04 -8.08 -22.68
CA GLY A 176 -1.32 -7.58 -22.82
C GLY A 176 -1.62 -6.26 -22.11
N TYR A 177 -0.60 -5.59 -21.51
CA TYR A 177 -0.80 -4.28 -20.92
C TYR A 177 -0.94 -3.20 -21.99
N LYS A 178 -1.80 -2.22 -21.75
CA LYS A 178 -2.08 -1.17 -22.70
C LYS A 178 -0.99 -0.08 -22.66
N LYS A 179 -0.67 0.45 -23.85
CA LYS A 179 0.27 1.56 -24.05
C LYS A 179 -0.07 2.77 -23.16
N GLU A 180 -1.35 3.12 -23.06
CA GLU A 180 -1.82 4.26 -22.28
C GLU A 180 -1.40 4.17 -20.80
N PHE A 181 -1.45 2.98 -20.19
CA PHE A 181 -1.05 2.78 -18.80
C PHE A 181 0.47 2.80 -18.61
N LEU A 182 1.24 2.30 -19.59
CA LEU A 182 2.70 2.40 -19.58
C LEU A 182 3.17 3.87 -19.56
N VAL A 183 2.48 4.72 -20.32
CA VAL A 183 2.78 6.16 -20.38
C VAL A 183 2.28 6.88 -19.13
N SER A 184 1.03 6.65 -18.71
CA SER A 184 0.43 7.35 -17.56
C SER A 184 1.08 7.01 -16.22
N THR A 185 1.56 5.78 -16.02
CA THR A 185 2.36 5.40 -14.84
C THR A 185 3.82 5.87 -14.93
N GLY A 186 4.23 6.32 -16.12
CA GLY A 186 5.60 6.75 -16.39
C GLY A 186 6.62 5.62 -16.39
N LEU A 187 6.21 4.39 -16.65
CA LEU A 187 7.12 3.26 -16.91
C LEU A 187 7.79 3.41 -18.28
N SER A 188 7.04 3.92 -19.25
CA SER A 188 7.50 4.19 -20.59
C SER A 188 7.29 5.66 -20.98
N LEU A 189 8.10 6.11 -21.92
CA LEU A 189 7.95 7.39 -22.61
C LEU A 189 7.66 7.13 -24.07
N GLU A 190 6.84 8.00 -24.66
CA GLU A 190 6.49 7.95 -26.08
C GLU A 190 7.36 8.91 -26.89
N ARG A 191 7.90 8.46 -28.04
CA ARG A 191 8.63 9.33 -28.96
C ARG A 191 7.66 10.14 -29.79
N GLU A 192 7.90 11.43 -29.88
CA GLU A 192 7.08 12.34 -30.70
C GLU A 192 7.19 12.01 -32.20
N SER A 193 8.32 11.43 -32.65
CA SER A 193 8.58 11.19 -34.06
C SER A 193 7.73 10.08 -34.69
N ASP A 194 7.45 9.01 -33.93
CA ASP A 194 6.83 7.79 -34.46
C ASP A 194 5.88 7.12 -33.48
N GLY A 195 5.67 7.69 -32.31
CA GLY A 195 4.80 7.14 -31.28
C GLY A 195 5.31 5.86 -30.65
N SER A 196 6.55 5.47 -30.90
CA SER A 196 7.16 4.27 -30.28
C SER A 196 7.48 4.50 -28.81
N LEU A 197 7.38 3.44 -28.01
CA LEU A 197 7.71 3.50 -26.59
C LEU A 197 9.19 3.23 -26.35
N TYR A 198 9.71 3.84 -25.30
CA TYR A 198 11.00 3.49 -24.72
C TYR A 198 10.95 3.54 -23.19
N ASP A 199 11.79 2.71 -22.58
CA ASP A 199 11.79 2.51 -21.13
C ASP A 199 12.32 3.77 -20.42
N ARG A 200 11.54 4.28 -19.46
CA ARG A 200 11.92 5.46 -18.67
C ARG A 200 13.15 5.18 -17.80
N PHE A 201 13.23 4.00 -17.22
CA PHE A 201 14.22 3.65 -16.20
C PHE A 201 15.43 2.86 -16.75
N ARG A 202 15.65 2.87 -18.06
CA ARG A 202 16.75 2.12 -18.68
C ARG A 202 18.10 2.39 -18.00
N ASP A 203 18.93 1.33 -17.87
CA ASP A 203 20.26 1.38 -17.27
C ASP A 203 20.26 1.93 -15.83
N ARG A 204 19.29 1.44 -15.01
CA ARG A 204 19.11 1.90 -13.64
C ARG A 204 18.79 0.76 -12.70
N VAL A 205 19.32 0.83 -11.48
CA VAL A 205 18.79 0.06 -10.36
C VAL A 205 17.47 0.67 -9.92
N ILE A 206 16.50 -0.19 -9.55
CA ILE A 206 15.10 0.18 -9.34
C ILE A 206 14.71 -0.01 -7.87
N PHE A 207 13.98 0.98 -7.36
CA PHE A 207 13.39 1.02 -6.03
C PHE A 207 11.86 1.15 -6.18
N PRO A 208 11.08 0.06 -5.97
CA PRO A 208 9.63 0.13 -6.01
C PRO A 208 9.09 0.95 -4.83
N VAL A 209 8.20 1.90 -5.11
CA VAL A 209 7.53 2.73 -4.11
C VAL A 209 6.19 2.11 -3.76
N HIS A 210 6.00 1.77 -2.48
CA HIS A 210 4.75 1.18 -1.98
C HIS A 210 3.92 2.25 -1.29
N ASN A 211 2.60 2.22 -1.52
CA ASN A 211 1.67 2.98 -0.69
C ASN A 211 1.51 2.32 0.69
N ILE A 212 0.76 2.94 1.59
CA ILE A 212 0.56 2.45 2.97
C ILE A 212 -0.11 1.07 3.03
N SER A 213 -0.87 0.66 2.01
CA SER A 213 -1.49 -0.67 1.91
C SER A 213 -0.56 -1.74 1.30
N GLY A 214 0.62 -1.35 0.81
CA GLY A 214 1.62 -2.27 0.24
C GLY A 214 1.50 -2.48 -1.27
N ARG A 215 0.63 -1.73 -1.97
CA ARG A 215 0.56 -1.77 -3.44
C ARG A 215 1.64 -0.88 -4.04
N ILE A 216 2.26 -1.33 -5.12
CA ILE A 216 3.30 -0.57 -5.82
C ILE A 216 2.66 0.54 -6.65
N VAL A 217 3.01 1.78 -6.35
CA VAL A 217 2.42 2.98 -6.96
C VAL A 217 3.37 3.70 -7.93
N ALA A 218 4.68 3.53 -7.73
CA ALA A 218 5.72 4.23 -8.50
C ALA A 218 7.06 3.52 -8.40
N PHE A 219 8.05 4.07 -9.10
CA PHE A 219 9.43 3.61 -9.06
C PHE A 219 10.40 4.78 -8.94
N GLY A 220 11.50 4.54 -8.20
CA GLY A 220 12.71 5.34 -8.27
C GLY A 220 13.79 4.57 -9.02
N GLY A 221 14.49 5.24 -9.92
CA GLY A 221 15.58 4.63 -10.68
C GLY A 221 16.89 5.39 -10.49
N ARG A 222 17.96 4.73 -10.07
CA ARG A 222 19.29 5.33 -9.94
C ARG A 222 20.22 4.82 -11.03
N THR A 223 20.80 5.74 -11.81
CA THR A 223 21.86 5.35 -12.78
C THR A 223 23.13 4.97 -12.05
N LEU A 224 23.83 3.99 -12.59
CA LEU A 224 25.15 3.58 -12.14
C LEU A 224 26.27 4.22 -12.97
N ARG A 225 25.91 4.99 -14.00
CA ARG A 225 26.86 5.76 -14.82
C ARG A 225 27.52 6.85 -13.99
N THR A 226 28.79 7.10 -14.31
CA THR A 226 29.60 8.14 -13.65
C THR A 226 29.60 9.45 -14.39
N ASP A 227 29.17 9.45 -15.67
CA ASP A 227 29.04 10.68 -16.46
C ASP A 227 27.90 11.58 -15.92
N LYS A 228 28.07 12.88 -16.06
CA LYS A 228 27.10 13.88 -15.59
C LYS A 228 26.00 14.21 -16.61
N THR A 229 25.91 13.45 -17.70
CA THR A 229 24.96 13.74 -18.79
C THR A 229 23.53 13.32 -18.47
N VAL A 230 23.35 12.44 -17.48
CA VAL A 230 22.04 11.96 -17.05
C VAL A 230 21.80 12.22 -15.56
N ALA A 231 20.57 12.51 -15.20
CA ALA A 231 20.19 12.70 -13.81
C ALA A 231 20.48 11.41 -12.98
N LYS A 232 21.14 11.58 -11.84
CA LYS A 232 21.52 10.48 -10.94
C LYS A 232 20.30 9.66 -10.50
N TYR A 233 19.22 10.35 -10.14
CA TYR A 233 17.93 9.73 -9.79
C TYR A 233 16.86 10.18 -10.77
N GLN A 234 15.96 9.26 -11.09
CA GLN A 234 14.77 9.50 -11.87
C GLN A 234 13.60 8.80 -11.20
N ASN A 235 12.51 9.51 -10.97
CA ASN A 235 11.30 8.99 -10.33
C ASN A 235 10.15 8.92 -11.32
N SER A 236 9.14 8.10 -11.02
CA SER A 236 7.85 8.16 -11.71
C SER A 236 7.26 9.57 -11.61
N PRO A 237 6.52 10.01 -12.63
CA PRO A 237 5.72 11.23 -12.57
C PRO A 237 4.53 11.05 -11.64
N GLU A 238 3.80 12.14 -11.35
CA GLU A 238 2.45 12.06 -10.75
C GLU A 238 1.54 11.24 -11.65
N SER A 239 0.65 10.44 -11.07
CA SER A 239 -0.35 9.66 -11.80
C SER A 239 -1.61 9.50 -10.96
N GLU A 240 -2.65 8.85 -11.50
CA GLU A 240 -3.89 8.60 -10.73
C GLU A 240 -3.68 7.69 -9.51
N ILE A 241 -2.61 6.90 -9.51
CA ILE A 241 -2.28 5.98 -8.40
C ILE A 241 -1.08 6.45 -7.58
N TYR A 242 -0.39 7.53 -7.97
CA TYR A 242 0.82 8.01 -7.29
C TYR A 242 0.83 9.52 -7.10
N SER A 243 1.08 9.96 -5.89
CA SER A 243 1.36 11.36 -5.58
C SER A 243 2.60 11.48 -4.69
N LYS A 244 3.63 12.15 -5.19
CA LYS A 244 4.90 12.38 -4.45
C LYS A 244 4.70 13.05 -3.09
N LYS A 245 3.64 13.84 -2.95
CA LYS A 245 3.33 14.55 -1.70
C LYS A 245 2.71 13.66 -0.64
N ARG A 246 2.17 12.51 -1.02
CA ARG A 246 1.42 11.60 -0.13
C ARG A 246 2.17 10.33 0.19
N GLU A 247 3.12 9.93 -0.66
CA GLU A 247 3.83 8.67 -0.51
C GLU A 247 5.24 8.90 0.05
N LEU A 248 5.55 8.18 1.10
CA LEU A 248 6.87 8.17 1.72
C LEU A 248 7.50 6.79 1.52
N TYR A 249 8.66 6.76 0.84
CA TYR A 249 9.37 5.51 0.60
C TYR A 249 9.74 4.81 1.91
N GLY A 250 9.55 3.49 1.96
CA GLY A 250 9.82 2.68 3.15
C GLY A 250 8.72 2.66 4.21
N LEU A 251 7.75 3.59 4.19
CA LEU A 251 6.71 3.71 5.21
C LEU A 251 5.88 2.42 5.36
N TYR A 252 5.56 1.75 4.27
CA TYR A 252 4.86 0.45 4.30
C TYR A 252 5.59 -0.58 5.17
N PHE A 253 6.90 -0.67 5.05
CA PHE A 253 7.73 -1.62 5.80
C PHE A 253 7.96 -1.17 7.24
N ALA A 254 8.01 0.14 7.49
CA ALA A 254 8.30 0.74 8.80
C ALA A 254 7.05 0.90 9.69
N LYS A 255 5.84 0.97 9.12
CA LYS A 255 4.60 1.35 9.84
C LYS A 255 4.36 0.58 11.15
N LYS A 256 4.64 -0.73 11.17
CA LYS A 256 4.47 -1.55 12.39
C LYS A 256 5.50 -1.20 13.45
N ALA A 257 6.77 -1.03 13.06
CA ALA A 257 7.83 -0.63 13.99
C ALA A 257 7.60 0.78 14.53
N ILE A 258 7.20 1.73 13.70
CA ILE A 258 6.83 3.08 14.12
C ILE A 258 5.71 3.04 15.16
N GLN A 259 4.66 2.24 14.93
CA GLN A 259 3.55 2.10 15.86
C GLN A 259 3.96 1.46 17.20
N GLN A 260 4.91 0.52 17.16
CA GLN A 260 5.38 -0.17 18.36
C GLN A 260 6.38 0.65 19.19
N LEU A 261 7.24 1.41 18.50
CA LEU A 261 8.34 2.16 19.13
C LEU A 261 7.99 3.63 19.38
N ASP A 262 6.87 4.12 18.83
CA ASP A 262 6.38 5.50 18.90
C ASP A 262 7.37 6.55 18.40
N PHE A 263 8.26 6.19 17.47
CA PHE A 263 9.11 7.11 16.74
C PHE A 263 9.40 6.65 15.32
N ALA A 264 9.81 7.60 14.47
CA ALA A 264 10.26 7.35 13.10
C ALA A 264 11.56 8.12 12.81
N ILE A 265 12.44 7.52 12.02
CA ILE A 265 13.65 8.16 11.51
C ILE A 265 13.41 8.51 10.04
N MET A 266 13.51 9.78 9.69
CA MET A 266 13.42 10.24 8.30
C MET A 266 14.83 10.40 7.72
N VAL A 267 15.01 9.90 6.49
CA VAL A 267 16.27 9.97 5.74
C VAL A 267 16.01 10.50 4.33
N GLU A 268 17.04 10.96 3.62
CA GLU A 268 16.87 11.65 2.33
C GLU A 268 16.77 10.69 1.13
N GLY A 269 17.44 9.55 1.17
CA GLY A 269 17.62 8.71 0.00
C GLY A 269 17.05 7.30 0.12
N TYR A 270 16.75 6.69 -1.04
CA TYR A 270 16.25 5.30 -1.11
C TYR A 270 17.18 4.28 -0.45
N THR A 271 18.48 4.55 -0.42
CA THR A 271 19.49 3.63 0.12
C THR A 271 19.79 3.86 1.59
N ASP A 272 19.16 4.85 2.20
CA ASP A 272 19.39 5.24 3.60
C ASP A 272 18.24 4.74 4.52
N VAL A 273 17.17 4.21 3.91
CA VAL A 273 16.02 3.59 4.59
C VAL A 273 16.35 2.15 5.08
#